data_c990a2429227ca5d0363c207105beba3
#
_entry.id   c990a2429227ca5d0363c207105beba3
#
_cell.length_a   1.000
_cell.length_b   1.000
_cell.length_c   1.000
_cell.angle_alpha   90.00
_cell.angle_beta   90.00
_cell.angle_gamma   90.00
#
_symmetry.space_group_name_H-M   'P 1'
#
loop_
_entity.id
_entity.type
_entity.pdbx_description
1 polymer ?
#
loop_
_entity_poly.entity_id
_entity_poly.type
_entity_poly.pdbx_seq_one_letter_code
_entity_poly.pdbx_strand_id
1 'polypeptide(L)'
;MLLHNMKIRSKLFIAFGLFIVLMIVSSGLSLFSLDRTNTSMQNIITHDYPTTVKANLLIDNFQDFVSTQQLMLLDEEGRWSQESQKQLDAISQRITVLLDELSASSQDEASKAIIAGIRDVRQQYLASRFRILQEIQNHDRPAAIQEMMTTTVNIQQAYKAKVQELIAIEDTLMRNAGASVDQDFRTNRAQLILLALISIAAGVIMGWYIVRSITRPLNDAVQFAGAIAEGDLTRTIHIAQKDETGVLLQALMEMKNRLLAIVQEVQNGSENISSAAAQIVAGN
;
A
#
# COMPACT_ATOMS: atom_id res chain seq x y z
N MET A 1 31.44 1.01 -21.37
CA MET A 1 32.14 1.83 -22.41
C MET A 1 31.26 2.91 -23.05
N LEU A 2 29.98 2.75 -23.21
CA LEU A 2 29.09 3.71 -23.90
C LEU A 2 28.94 5.10 -23.20
N LEU A 3 29.00 5.16 -21.88
CA LEU A 3 28.77 6.41 -21.11
C LEU A 3 30.01 7.34 -21.06
N HIS A 4 31.21 6.85 -21.38
CA HIS A 4 32.45 7.63 -21.18
C HIS A 4 32.60 8.81 -22.17
N ASN A 5 32.07 8.66 -23.38
CA ASN A 5 32.18 9.66 -24.45
C ASN A 5 30.91 10.50 -24.65
N MET A 6 29.92 10.37 -23.75
CA MET A 6 28.68 11.15 -23.83
C MET A 6 28.90 12.56 -23.28
N LYS A 7 28.20 13.54 -23.85
CA LYS A 7 28.16 14.93 -23.36
C LYS A 7 27.74 15.00 -21.92
N ILE A 8 28.28 15.94 -21.17
CA ILE A 8 27.96 16.17 -19.74
C ILE A 8 26.44 16.28 -19.53
N ARG A 9 25.77 17.04 -20.41
CA ARG A 9 24.31 17.18 -20.40
C ARG A 9 23.61 15.83 -20.43
N SER A 10 24.00 14.92 -21.31
CA SER A 10 23.36 13.59 -21.44
C SER A 10 23.65 12.71 -20.22
N LYS A 11 24.86 12.78 -19.64
CA LYS A 11 25.20 12.05 -18.41
C LYS A 11 24.29 12.47 -17.24
N LEU A 12 24.07 13.77 -17.08
CA LEU A 12 23.20 14.33 -16.05
C LEU A 12 21.71 13.98 -16.29
N PHE A 13 21.24 14.09 -17.54
CA PHE A 13 19.87 13.70 -17.88
C PHE A 13 19.57 12.23 -17.59
N ILE A 14 20.51 11.32 -17.87
CA ILE A 14 20.35 9.89 -17.56
C ILE A 14 20.32 9.69 -16.05
N ALA A 15 21.22 10.34 -15.30
CA ALA A 15 21.28 10.23 -13.85
C ALA A 15 19.97 10.69 -13.18
N PHE A 16 19.53 11.90 -13.49
CA PHE A 16 18.29 12.45 -12.93
C PHE A 16 17.05 11.72 -13.46
N GLY A 17 17.04 11.34 -14.74
CA GLY A 17 15.94 10.57 -15.34
C GLY A 17 15.74 9.22 -14.66
N LEU A 18 16.82 8.51 -14.35
CA LEU A 18 16.77 7.25 -13.61
C LEU A 18 16.14 7.46 -12.22
N PHE A 19 16.55 8.51 -11.49
CA PHE A 19 15.98 8.83 -10.19
C PHE A 19 14.50 9.16 -10.27
N ILE A 20 14.07 9.95 -11.26
CA ILE A 20 12.66 10.29 -11.47
C ILE A 20 11.85 9.03 -11.76
N VAL A 21 12.34 8.13 -12.62
CA VAL A 21 11.66 6.86 -12.91
C VAL A 21 11.53 6.00 -11.66
N LEU A 22 12.59 5.84 -10.87
CA LEU A 22 12.54 5.08 -9.62
C LEU A 22 11.54 5.68 -8.61
N MET A 23 11.49 7.01 -8.52
CA MET A 23 10.55 7.73 -7.67
C MET A 23 9.10 7.55 -8.12
N ILE A 24 8.82 7.62 -9.44
CA ILE A 24 7.49 7.39 -10.00
C ILE A 24 7.05 5.94 -9.75
N VAL A 25 7.92 4.96 -9.99
CA VAL A 25 7.62 3.54 -9.75
C VAL A 25 7.34 3.30 -8.26
N SER A 26 8.17 3.83 -7.36
CA SER A 26 7.98 3.70 -5.92
C SER A 26 6.65 4.31 -5.46
N SER A 27 6.34 5.52 -5.93
CA SER A 27 5.08 6.20 -5.60
C SER A 27 3.86 5.45 -6.15
N GLY A 28 3.94 4.96 -7.39
CA GLY A 28 2.87 4.19 -8.00
C GLY A 28 2.56 2.89 -7.25
N LEU A 29 3.59 2.13 -6.89
CA LEU A 29 3.44 0.91 -6.07
C LEU A 29 2.86 1.22 -4.69
N SER A 30 3.30 2.30 -4.06
CA SER A 30 2.79 2.71 -2.74
C SER A 30 1.31 3.09 -2.79
N LEU A 31 0.88 3.87 -3.80
CA LEU A 31 -0.52 4.27 -3.98
C LEU A 31 -1.41 3.05 -4.27
N PHE A 32 -0.97 2.15 -5.14
CA PHE A 32 -1.70 0.93 -5.46
C PHE A 32 -1.89 0.02 -4.23
N SER A 33 -0.84 -0.10 -3.41
CA SER A 33 -0.89 -0.85 -2.15
C SER A 33 -1.86 -0.24 -1.14
N LEU A 34 -1.84 1.10 -0.99
CA LEU A 34 -2.75 1.84 -0.12
C LEU A 34 -4.22 1.65 -0.53
N ASP A 35 -4.52 1.76 -1.82
CA ASP A 35 -5.86 1.60 -2.35
C ASP A 35 -6.41 0.19 -2.07
N ARG A 36 -5.61 -0.84 -2.33
CA ARG A 36 -5.99 -2.24 -2.04
C ARG A 36 -6.25 -2.48 -0.55
N THR A 37 -5.36 -1.97 0.32
CA THR A 37 -5.53 -2.09 1.77
C THR A 37 -6.78 -1.35 2.25
N ASN A 38 -7.03 -0.15 1.73
CA ASN A 38 -8.22 0.64 2.05
C ASN A 38 -9.50 -0.07 1.61
N THR A 39 -9.54 -0.65 0.42
CA THR A 39 -10.69 -1.41 -0.08
C THR A 39 -10.99 -2.62 0.81
N SER A 40 -9.97 -3.40 1.19
CA SER A 40 -10.15 -4.54 2.09
C SER A 40 -10.65 -4.12 3.47
N MET A 41 -10.12 -3.02 4.03
CA MET A 41 -10.56 -2.47 5.30
C MET A 41 -12.00 -1.95 5.23
N GLN A 42 -12.36 -1.28 4.14
CA GLN A 42 -13.74 -0.82 3.92
C GLN A 42 -14.72 -2.01 3.87
N ASN A 43 -14.38 -3.10 3.19
CA ASN A 43 -15.23 -4.29 3.17
C ASN A 43 -15.46 -4.86 4.56
N ILE A 44 -14.41 -4.98 5.40
CA ILE A 44 -14.55 -5.43 6.78
C ILE A 44 -15.49 -4.52 7.56
N ILE A 45 -15.34 -3.19 7.46
CA ILE A 45 -16.09 -2.21 8.26
C ILE A 45 -17.54 -2.09 7.76
N THR A 46 -17.79 -2.14 6.45
CA THR A 46 -19.11 -1.86 5.89
C THR A 46 -19.95 -3.12 5.65
N HIS A 47 -19.32 -4.29 5.58
CA HIS A 47 -20.05 -5.55 5.29
C HIS A 47 -19.87 -6.59 6.40
N ASP A 48 -18.64 -7.03 6.69
CA ASP A 48 -18.42 -8.21 7.54
C ASP A 48 -18.77 -7.91 9.02
N TYR A 49 -18.28 -6.80 9.55
CA TYR A 49 -18.56 -6.42 10.94
C TYR A 49 -20.05 -6.13 11.19
N PRO A 50 -20.78 -5.34 10.40
CA PRO A 50 -22.22 -5.14 10.57
C PRO A 50 -23.02 -6.43 10.45
N THR A 51 -22.61 -7.36 9.57
CA THR A 51 -23.25 -8.68 9.43
C THR A 51 -23.13 -9.49 10.71
N THR A 52 -21.95 -9.53 11.31
CA THR A 52 -21.73 -10.19 12.63
C THR A 52 -22.56 -9.55 13.73
N VAL A 53 -22.64 -8.22 13.79
CA VAL A 53 -23.46 -7.49 14.78
C VAL A 53 -24.93 -7.84 14.59
N LYS A 54 -25.47 -7.83 13.37
CA LYS A 54 -26.85 -8.18 13.07
C LYS A 54 -27.17 -9.64 13.41
N ALA A 55 -26.24 -10.56 13.15
CA ALA A 55 -26.39 -11.96 13.52
C ALA A 55 -26.48 -12.15 15.04
N ASN A 56 -25.69 -11.41 15.84
CA ASN A 56 -25.81 -11.42 17.29
C ASN A 56 -27.17 -10.84 17.74
N LEU A 57 -27.62 -9.74 17.13
CA LEU A 57 -28.95 -9.18 17.42
C LEU A 57 -30.09 -10.16 17.10
N LEU A 58 -29.93 -11.06 16.13
CA LEU A 58 -30.89 -12.14 15.88
C LEU A 58 -30.97 -13.09 17.06
N ILE A 59 -29.88 -13.46 17.69
CA ILE A 59 -29.87 -14.31 18.89
C ILE A 59 -30.57 -13.61 20.03
N ASP A 60 -30.23 -12.35 20.30
CA ASP A 60 -30.81 -11.58 21.41
C ASP A 60 -32.31 -11.39 21.23
N ASN A 61 -32.76 -10.94 20.05
CA ASN A 61 -34.18 -10.79 19.76
C ASN A 61 -34.93 -12.13 19.82
N PHE A 62 -34.30 -13.22 19.38
CA PHE A 62 -34.93 -14.53 19.49
C PHE A 62 -35.01 -15.00 20.91
N GLN A 63 -34.02 -14.75 21.77
CA GLN A 63 -34.06 -15.02 23.19
C GLN A 63 -35.18 -14.23 23.89
N ASP A 64 -35.29 -12.93 23.59
CA ASP A 64 -36.36 -12.08 24.11
C ASP A 64 -37.74 -12.61 23.70
N PHE A 65 -37.88 -13.04 22.43
CA PHE A 65 -39.09 -13.63 21.91
C PHE A 65 -39.51 -14.89 22.72
N VAL A 66 -38.53 -15.80 22.89
CA VAL A 66 -38.73 -17.05 23.63
C VAL A 66 -39.10 -16.77 25.09
N SER A 67 -38.39 -15.87 25.78
CA SER A 67 -38.61 -15.51 27.15
C SER A 67 -40.02 -14.91 27.38
N THR A 68 -40.40 -14.00 26.48
CA THR A 68 -41.75 -13.39 26.52
C THR A 68 -42.84 -14.44 26.32
N GLN A 69 -42.64 -15.40 25.41
CA GLN A 69 -43.57 -16.49 25.20
C GLN A 69 -43.66 -17.42 26.41
N GLN A 70 -42.54 -17.72 27.08
CA GLN A 70 -42.52 -18.53 28.30
C GLN A 70 -43.30 -17.83 29.46
N LEU A 71 -43.13 -16.51 29.63
CA LEU A 71 -43.87 -15.73 30.60
C LEU A 71 -45.36 -15.77 30.33
N MET A 72 -45.81 -15.71 29.07
CA MET A 72 -47.24 -15.88 28.73
C MET A 72 -47.78 -17.24 29.13
N LEU A 73 -47.00 -18.32 29.01
CA LEU A 73 -47.40 -19.66 29.46
C LEU A 73 -47.56 -19.77 30.99
N LEU A 74 -46.77 -19.00 31.74
CA LEU A 74 -46.80 -18.99 33.21
C LEU A 74 -47.90 -18.08 33.80
N ASP A 75 -48.45 -17.18 32.99
CA ASP A 75 -49.51 -16.25 33.45
C ASP A 75 -50.86 -16.93 33.51
N GLU A 76 -51.24 -17.42 34.71
CA GLU A 76 -52.53 -18.09 34.94
C GLU A 76 -53.73 -17.15 34.95
N GLU A 77 -53.50 -15.86 35.23
CA GLU A 77 -54.54 -14.86 35.35
C GLU A 77 -54.87 -14.09 34.09
N GLY A 78 -54.12 -14.36 33.01
CA GLY A 78 -54.32 -13.72 31.69
C GLY A 78 -54.00 -12.22 31.65
N ARG A 79 -53.31 -11.69 32.65
CA ARG A 79 -53.01 -10.26 32.81
C ARG A 79 -52.04 -9.72 31.75
N TRP A 80 -51.20 -10.60 31.19
CA TRP A 80 -50.13 -10.25 30.25
C TRP A 80 -50.51 -10.45 28.76
N SER A 81 -51.69 -10.97 28.48
CA SER A 81 -52.00 -11.50 27.14
C SER A 81 -51.91 -10.49 25.99
N GLN A 82 -52.48 -9.29 26.15
CA GLN A 82 -52.48 -8.29 25.06
C GLN A 82 -51.15 -7.56 24.92
N GLU A 83 -50.50 -7.16 26.00
CA GLU A 83 -49.22 -6.44 25.95
C GLU A 83 -48.09 -7.37 25.53
N SER A 84 -48.04 -8.59 26.06
CA SER A 84 -47.06 -9.59 25.65
C SER A 84 -47.22 -9.98 24.18
N GLN A 85 -48.45 -10.05 23.66
CA GLN A 85 -48.68 -10.30 22.22
C GLN A 85 -48.13 -9.17 21.36
N LYS A 86 -48.37 -7.90 21.73
CA LYS A 86 -47.77 -6.74 21.00
C LYS A 86 -46.26 -6.77 21.05
N GLN A 87 -45.65 -7.10 22.18
CA GLN A 87 -44.20 -7.23 22.31
C GLN A 87 -43.64 -8.33 21.40
N LEU A 88 -44.29 -9.52 21.40
CA LEU A 88 -43.92 -10.63 20.53
C LEU A 88 -44.01 -10.25 19.03
N ASP A 89 -45.05 -9.54 18.64
CA ASP A 89 -45.22 -9.10 17.25
C ASP A 89 -44.17 -8.07 16.87
N ALA A 90 -43.82 -7.14 17.77
CA ALA A 90 -42.73 -6.17 17.54
C ALA A 90 -41.37 -6.85 17.43
N ILE A 91 -41.07 -7.84 18.31
CA ILE A 91 -39.79 -8.60 18.23
C ILE A 91 -39.77 -9.44 16.96
N SER A 92 -40.88 -10.10 16.59
CA SER A 92 -40.97 -10.87 15.34
C SER A 92 -40.72 -10.01 14.10
N GLN A 93 -41.23 -8.78 14.10
CA GLN A 93 -40.99 -7.83 13.02
C GLN A 93 -39.52 -7.42 12.97
N ARG A 94 -38.88 -7.14 14.11
CA ARG A 94 -37.43 -6.84 14.16
C ARG A 94 -36.57 -7.97 13.61
N ILE A 95 -36.90 -9.23 13.99
CA ILE A 95 -36.20 -10.40 13.45
C ILE A 95 -36.36 -10.49 11.91
N THR A 96 -37.58 -10.17 11.40
CA THR A 96 -37.80 -10.15 9.96
C THR A 96 -36.92 -9.13 9.24
N VAL A 97 -36.89 -7.90 9.75
CA VAL A 97 -36.06 -6.81 9.20
C VAL A 97 -34.58 -7.19 9.24
N LEU A 98 -34.08 -7.72 10.36
CA LEU A 98 -32.69 -8.17 10.48
C LEU A 98 -32.34 -9.27 9.47
N LEU A 99 -33.23 -10.25 9.25
CA LEU A 99 -33.02 -11.30 8.26
C LEU A 99 -33.05 -10.77 6.82
N ASP A 100 -33.88 -9.77 6.53
CA ASP A 100 -33.94 -9.12 5.22
C ASP A 100 -32.68 -8.30 4.97
N GLU A 101 -32.23 -7.53 5.95
CA GLU A 101 -30.98 -6.77 5.89
C GLU A 101 -29.75 -7.67 5.74
N LEU A 102 -29.67 -8.77 6.51
CA LEU A 102 -28.62 -9.76 6.40
C LEU A 102 -28.59 -10.39 5.01
N SER A 103 -29.76 -10.78 4.47
CA SER A 103 -29.87 -11.35 3.15
C SER A 103 -29.44 -10.37 2.04
N ALA A 104 -29.75 -9.08 2.22
CA ALA A 104 -29.38 -8.04 1.25
C ALA A 104 -27.88 -7.67 1.32
N SER A 105 -27.27 -7.71 2.51
CA SER A 105 -25.86 -7.36 2.72
C SER A 105 -24.90 -8.52 2.46
N SER A 106 -25.35 -9.79 2.59
CA SER A 106 -24.47 -10.94 2.37
C SER A 106 -24.13 -11.12 0.89
N GLN A 107 -22.84 -11.15 0.59
CA GLN A 107 -22.31 -11.36 -0.77
C GLN A 107 -21.92 -12.83 -1.01
N ASP A 108 -21.57 -13.54 0.07
CA ASP A 108 -21.13 -14.93 0.03
C ASP A 108 -22.30 -15.91 -0.06
N GLU A 109 -22.19 -16.89 -0.94
CA GLU A 109 -23.26 -17.89 -1.17
C GLU A 109 -23.48 -18.82 0.03
N ALA A 110 -22.42 -19.09 0.82
CA ALA A 110 -22.56 -19.90 2.02
C ALA A 110 -23.35 -19.16 3.10
N SER A 111 -23.06 -17.87 3.30
CA SER A 111 -23.81 -17.00 4.22
C SER A 111 -25.30 -16.90 3.79
N LYS A 112 -25.58 -16.72 2.50
CA LYS A 112 -26.95 -16.71 1.98
C LYS A 112 -27.70 -18.01 2.24
N ALA A 113 -27.04 -19.15 2.03
CA ALA A 113 -27.63 -20.47 2.29
C ALA A 113 -27.97 -20.66 3.78
N ILE A 114 -27.09 -20.20 4.67
CA ILE A 114 -27.33 -20.27 6.12
C ILE A 114 -28.49 -19.34 6.52
N ILE A 115 -28.56 -18.13 6.00
CA ILE A 115 -29.64 -17.18 6.25
C ILE A 115 -30.99 -17.78 5.80
N ALA A 116 -31.03 -18.45 4.65
CA ALA A 116 -32.22 -19.19 4.21
C ALA A 116 -32.59 -20.29 5.19
N GLY A 117 -31.62 -21.07 5.68
CA GLY A 117 -31.82 -22.07 6.72
C GLY A 117 -32.34 -21.49 8.05
N ILE A 118 -31.87 -20.29 8.46
CA ILE A 118 -32.40 -19.57 9.64
C ILE A 118 -33.89 -19.22 9.42
N ARG A 119 -34.27 -18.77 8.22
CA ARG A 119 -35.66 -18.47 7.85
C ARG A 119 -36.56 -19.71 7.97
N ASP A 120 -36.07 -20.86 7.49
CA ASP A 120 -36.81 -22.12 7.54
C ASP A 120 -37.05 -22.58 8.99
N VAL A 121 -36.00 -22.55 9.80
CA VAL A 121 -36.12 -22.89 11.22
C VAL A 121 -37.05 -21.91 11.97
N ARG A 122 -37.00 -20.62 11.62
CA ARG A 122 -37.93 -19.62 12.15
C ARG A 122 -39.38 -19.92 11.77
N GLN A 123 -39.68 -20.36 10.56
CA GLN A 123 -41.03 -20.76 10.16
C GLN A 123 -41.52 -21.95 10.99
N GLN A 124 -40.68 -22.95 11.23
CA GLN A 124 -40.99 -24.08 12.10
C GLN A 124 -41.31 -23.61 13.53
N TYR A 125 -40.56 -22.64 14.05
CA TYR A 125 -40.80 -22.04 15.35
C TYR A 125 -42.15 -21.33 15.41
N LEU A 126 -42.50 -20.53 14.39
CA LEU A 126 -43.79 -19.84 14.33
C LEU A 126 -44.97 -20.82 14.24
N ALA A 127 -44.81 -21.95 13.54
CA ALA A 127 -45.79 -23.02 13.49
C ALA A 127 -45.98 -23.72 14.85
N SER A 128 -44.87 -23.99 15.56
CA SER A 128 -44.93 -24.53 16.95
C SER A 128 -45.59 -23.55 17.92
N ARG A 129 -45.25 -22.24 17.81
CA ARG A 129 -45.94 -21.18 18.58
C ARG A 129 -47.45 -21.17 18.33
N PHE A 130 -47.85 -21.29 17.07
CA PHE A 130 -49.28 -21.33 16.74
C PHE A 130 -49.98 -22.50 17.43
N ARG A 131 -49.38 -23.70 17.44
CA ARG A 131 -49.92 -24.85 18.19
C ARG A 131 -50.05 -24.57 19.70
N ILE A 132 -48.99 -24.00 20.32
CA ILE A 132 -49.01 -23.61 21.73
C ILE A 132 -50.20 -22.65 22.04
N LEU A 133 -50.39 -21.63 21.21
CA LEU A 133 -51.49 -20.68 21.38
C LEU A 133 -52.86 -21.34 21.24
N GLN A 134 -53.00 -22.30 20.32
CA GLN A 134 -54.19 -23.08 20.12
C GLN A 134 -54.54 -23.94 21.34
N GLU A 135 -53.53 -24.62 21.95
CA GLU A 135 -53.73 -25.39 23.17
C GLU A 135 -54.09 -24.50 24.37
N ILE A 136 -53.53 -23.30 24.47
CA ILE A 136 -53.92 -22.32 25.51
C ILE A 136 -55.40 -21.90 25.32
N GLN A 137 -55.83 -21.65 24.07
CA GLN A 137 -57.22 -21.30 23.77
C GLN A 137 -58.19 -22.45 24.06
N ASN A 138 -57.75 -23.68 23.89
CA ASN A 138 -58.50 -24.90 24.22
C ASN A 138 -58.54 -25.19 25.74
N HIS A 139 -57.91 -24.35 26.57
CA HIS A 139 -57.71 -24.54 28.00
C HIS A 139 -56.88 -25.80 28.35
N ASP A 140 -56.11 -26.35 27.38
CA ASP A 140 -55.21 -27.48 27.60
C ASP A 140 -53.74 -26.99 27.81
N ARG A 141 -53.50 -26.40 28.95
CA ARG A 141 -52.16 -25.97 29.38
C ARG A 141 -51.13 -27.10 29.43
N PRO A 142 -51.45 -28.29 29.94
CA PRO A 142 -50.50 -29.40 29.89
C PRO A 142 -49.99 -29.71 28.48
N ALA A 143 -50.87 -29.74 27.46
CA ALA A 143 -50.46 -29.93 26.05
C ALA A 143 -49.61 -28.78 25.53
N ALA A 144 -49.93 -27.51 25.85
CA ALA A 144 -49.10 -26.35 25.49
C ALA A 144 -47.68 -26.42 26.09
N ILE A 145 -47.58 -26.82 27.35
CA ILE A 145 -46.30 -27.02 28.05
C ILE A 145 -45.52 -28.18 27.42
N GLN A 146 -46.17 -29.28 27.07
CA GLN A 146 -45.50 -30.41 26.41
C GLN A 146 -44.94 -30.03 25.04
N GLU A 147 -45.70 -29.32 24.19
CA GLU A 147 -45.21 -28.80 22.91
C GLU A 147 -44.01 -27.89 23.11
N MET A 148 -44.04 -27.00 24.10
CA MET A 148 -42.96 -26.10 24.44
C MET A 148 -41.69 -26.87 24.85
N MET A 149 -41.83 -27.86 25.74
CA MET A 149 -40.70 -28.60 26.33
C MET A 149 -40.07 -29.61 25.37
N THR A 150 -40.82 -30.06 24.36
CA THR A 150 -40.35 -31.08 23.40
C THR A 150 -40.01 -30.47 22.07
N THR A 151 -40.98 -30.04 21.28
CA THR A 151 -40.82 -29.58 19.91
C THR A 151 -40.14 -28.21 19.86
N THR A 152 -40.66 -27.26 20.65
CA THR A 152 -40.16 -25.86 20.58
C THR A 152 -38.74 -25.71 21.05
N VAL A 153 -38.32 -26.41 22.12
CA VAL A 153 -36.93 -26.37 22.62
C VAL A 153 -35.94 -26.87 21.57
N ASN A 154 -36.28 -27.94 20.84
CA ASN A 154 -35.41 -28.47 19.77
C ASN A 154 -35.30 -27.48 18.61
N ILE A 155 -36.38 -26.81 18.25
CA ILE A 155 -36.36 -25.75 17.18
C ILE A 155 -35.54 -24.54 17.64
N GLN A 156 -35.65 -24.14 18.91
CA GLN A 156 -34.85 -23.07 19.50
C GLN A 156 -33.34 -23.37 19.39
N GLN A 157 -32.93 -24.60 19.74
CA GLN A 157 -31.55 -25.03 19.63
C GLN A 157 -31.08 -25.01 18.17
N ALA A 158 -31.91 -25.49 17.24
CA ALA A 158 -31.61 -25.45 15.81
C ALA A 158 -31.46 -24.01 15.28
N TYR A 159 -32.35 -23.09 15.73
CA TYR A 159 -32.23 -21.68 15.38
C TYR A 159 -30.89 -21.07 15.86
N LYS A 160 -30.60 -21.26 17.15
CA LYS A 160 -29.35 -20.78 17.75
C LYS A 160 -28.13 -21.35 17.03
N ALA A 161 -28.12 -22.66 16.72
CA ALA A 161 -27.03 -23.31 15.99
C ALA A 161 -26.84 -22.72 14.61
N LYS A 162 -27.91 -22.45 13.86
CA LYS A 162 -27.84 -21.83 12.52
C LYS A 162 -27.32 -20.40 12.58
N VAL A 163 -27.72 -19.59 13.57
CA VAL A 163 -27.18 -18.23 13.72
C VAL A 163 -25.70 -18.27 14.12
N GLN A 164 -25.32 -19.20 15.01
CA GLN A 164 -23.91 -19.40 15.37
C GLN A 164 -23.06 -19.85 14.17
N GLU A 165 -23.61 -20.69 13.29
CA GLU A 165 -22.97 -21.09 12.03
C GLU A 165 -22.71 -19.87 11.12
N LEU A 166 -23.67 -18.95 11.02
CA LEU A 166 -23.51 -17.69 10.29
C LEU A 166 -22.38 -16.83 10.91
N ILE A 167 -22.38 -16.65 12.22
CA ILE A 167 -21.35 -15.89 12.94
C ILE A 167 -19.96 -16.51 12.71
N ALA A 168 -19.85 -17.84 12.73
CA ALA A 168 -18.58 -18.53 12.54
C ALA A 168 -18.02 -18.37 11.11
N ILE A 169 -18.90 -18.38 10.11
CA ILE A 169 -18.49 -18.11 8.71
C ILE A 169 -18.03 -16.66 8.56
N GLU A 170 -18.79 -15.70 9.04
CA GLU A 170 -18.43 -14.28 8.99
C GLU A 170 -17.12 -13.98 9.74
N ASP A 171 -16.90 -14.58 10.92
CA ASP A 171 -15.61 -14.49 11.63
C ASP A 171 -14.45 -15.06 10.79
N THR A 172 -14.69 -16.17 10.11
CA THR A 172 -13.69 -16.79 9.23
C THR A 172 -13.38 -15.91 8.01
N LEU A 173 -14.39 -15.34 7.37
CA LEU A 173 -14.23 -14.40 6.25
C LEU A 173 -13.44 -13.16 6.69
N MET A 174 -13.79 -12.59 7.85
CA MET A 174 -13.11 -11.43 8.43
C MET A 174 -11.65 -11.73 8.77
N ARG A 175 -11.35 -12.90 9.37
CA ARG A 175 -9.97 -13.35 9.66
C ARG A 175 -9.17 -13.53 8.39
N ASN A 176 -9.75 -14.14 7.36
CA ASN A 176 -9.08 -14.34 6.08
C ASN A 176 -8.79 -13.00 5.39
N ALA A 177 -9.73 -12.07 5.41
CA ALA A 177 -9.55 -10.72 4.90
C ALA A 177 -8.42 -10.00 5.66
N GLY A 178 -8.40 -10.08 7.00
CA GLY A 178 -7.35 -9.52 7.83
C GLY A 178 -5.97 -10.14 7.55
N ALA A 179 -5.90 -11.47 7.41
CA ALA A 179 -4.66 -12.17 7.07
C ALA A 179 -4.14 -11.79 5.68
N SER A 180 -5.03 -11.62 4.70
CA SER A 180 -4.67 -11.13 3.37
C SER A 180 -4.07 -9.73 3.42
N VAL A 181 -4.66 -8.81 4.19
CA VAL A 181 -4.13 -7.45 4.41
C VAL A 181 -2.74 -7.49 5.03
N ASP A 182 -2.51 -8.31 6.06
CA ASP A 182 -1.18 -8.46 6.69
C ASP A 182 -0.14 -9.02 5.72
N GLN A 183 -0.51 -10.01 4.92
CA GLN A 183 0.37 -10.58 3.90
C GLN A 183 0.71 -9.56 2.81
N ASP A 184 -0.27 -8.85 2.29
CA ASP A 184 -0.07 -7.78 1.31
C ASP A 184 0.83 -6.68 1.87
N PHE A 185 0.62 -6.27 3.13
CA PHE A 185 1.46 -5.28 3.81
C PHE A 185 2.92 -5.73 3.91
N ARG A 186 3.18 -6.98 4.33
CA ARG A 186 4.54 -7.55 4.43
C ARG A 186 5.23 -7.60 3.08
N THR A 187 4.51 -8.05 2.04
CA THR A 187 5.04 -8.15 0.68
C THR A 187 5.38 -6.77 0.12
N ASN A 188 4.46 -5.82 0.24
CA ASN A 188 4.66 -4.45 -0.22
C ASN A 188 5.80 -3.75 0.53
N ARG A 189 5.88 -3.93 1.86
CA ARG A 189 6.99 -3.42 2.66
C ARG A 189 8.34 -3.95 2.18
N ALA A 190 8.44 -5.26 1.91
CA ALA A 190 9.67 -5.87 1.40
C ALA A 190 10.04 -5.31 0.03
N GLN A 191 9.07 -5.14 -0.87
CA GLN A 191 9.28 -4.54 -2.20
C GLN A 191 9.75 -3.09 -2.11
N LEU A 192 9.15 -2.28 -1.25
CA LEU A 192 9.55 -0.89 -1.05
C LEU A 192 10.96 -0.77 -0.45
N ILE A 193 11.32 -1.62 0.52
CA ILE A 193 12.67 -1.67 1.07
C ILE A 193 13.69 -2.06 -0.01
N LEU A 194 13.40 -3.08 -0.80
CA LEU A 194 14.26 -3.51 -1.90
C LEU A 194 14.46 -2.38 -2.93
N LEU A 195 13.38 -1.71 -3.31
CA LEU A 195 13.42 -0.58 -4.24
C LEU A 195 14.23 0.60 -3.68
N ALA A 196 14.11 0.88 -2.39
CA ALA A 196 14.91 1.90 -1.70
C ALA A 196 16.41 1.54 -1.72
N LEU A 197 16.77 0.29 -1.44
CA LEU A 197 18.16 -0.18 -1.50
C LEU A 197 18.73 -0.07 -2.91
N ILE A 198 17.94 -0.46 -3.92
CA ILE A 198 18.35 -0.31 -5.35
C ILE A 198 18.56 1.17 -5.68
N SER A 199 17.67 2.05 -5.23
CA SER A 199 17.78 3.49 -5.47
C SER A 199 19.02 4.10 -4.83
N ILE A 200 19.34 3.71 -3.58
CA ILE A 200 20.54 4.15 -2.87
C ILE A 200 21.80 3.65 -3.60
N ALA A 201 21.83 2.37 -3.97
CA ALA A 201 22.97 1.80 -4.71
C ALA A 201 23.17 2.49 -6.07
N ALA A 202 22.10 2.72 -6.81
CA ALA A 202 22.14 3.46 -8.08
C ALA A 202 22.65 4.89 -7.87
N GLY A 203 22.22 5.57 -6.80
CA GLY A 203 22.70 6.91 -6.44
C GLY A 203 24.19 6.96 -6.15
N VAL A 204 24.70 6.03 -5.35
CA VAL A 204 26.13 5.94 -5.03
C VAL A 204 26.96 5.67 -6.28
N ILE A 205 26.53 4.69 -7.10
CA ILE A 205 27.24 4.35 -8.35
C ILE A 205 27.26 5.56 -9.30
N MET A 206 26.11 6.22 -9.47
CA MET A 206 26.01 7.38 -10.37
C MET A 206 26.80 8.58 -9.85
N GLY A 207 26.76 8.86 -8.55
CA GLY A 207 27.57 9.91 -7.93
C GLY A 207 29.07 9.67 -8.12
N TRP A 208 29.53 8.44 -7.87
CA TRP A 208 30.92 8.06 -8.10
C TRP A 208 31.31 8.21 -9.57
N TYR A 209 30.41 7.82 -10.49
CA TYR A 209 30.63 7.97 -11.93
C TYR A 209 30.72 9.45 -12.34
N ILE A 210 29.86 10.33 -11.86
CA ILE A 210 29.87 11.77 -12.12
C ILE A 210 31.18 12.39 -11.63
N VAL A 211 31.60 12.11 -10.41
CA VAL A 211 32.87 12.60 -9.85
C VAL A 211 34.04 12.17 -10.72
N ARG A 212 34.09 10.92 -11.12
CA ARG A 212 35.20 10.40 -11.94
C ARG A 212 35.18 10.92 -13.38
N SER A 213 33.99 11.13 -13.97
CA SER A 213 33.89 11.50 -15.40
C SER A 213 33.78 13.00 -15.68
N ILE A 214 33.45 13.80 -14.66
CA ILE A 214 33.28 15.25 -14.80
C ILE A 214 34.21 16.02 -13.84
N THR A 215 34.10 15.76 -12.53
CA THR A 215 34.78 16.56 -11.52
C THR A 215 36.31 16.42 -11.58
N ARG A 216 36.82 15.19 -11.77
CA ARG A 216 38.29 14.99 -11.88
C ARG A 216 38.89 15.69 -13.09
N PRO A 217 38.42 15.47 -14.35
CA PRO A 217 38.98 16.18 -15.51
C PRO A 217 38.88 17.70 -15.40
N LEU A 218 37.80 18.21 -14.78
CA LEU A 218 37.66 19.65 -14.56
C LEU A 218 38.71 20.19 -13.57
N ASN A 219 38.98 19.44 -12.51
CA ASN A 219 40.04 19.80 -11.55
C ASN A 219 41.43 19.74 -12.19
N ASP A 220 41.69 18.75 -13.04
CA ASP A 220 42.92 18.64 -13.82
C ASP A 220 43.10 19.86 -14.78
N ALA A 221 41.99 20.32 -15.40
CA ALA A 221 41.98 21.52 -16.22
C ALA A 221 42.34 22.80 -15.42
N VAL A 222 41.74 22.93 -14.19
CA VAL A 222 42.04 24.06 -13.29
C VAL A 222 43.49 24.05 -12.87
N GLN A 223 44.05 22.91 -12.47
CA GLN A 223 45.47 22.80 -12.08
C GLN A 223 46.41 23.07 -13.25
N PHE A 224 46.06 22.60 -14.47
CA PHE A 224 46.85 22.85 -15.68
C PHE A 224 46.83 24.35 -16.06
N ALA A 225 45.69 24.99 -16.01
CA ALA A 225 45.56 26.43 -16.24
C ALA A 225 46.34 27.26 -15.20
N GLY A 226 46.29 26.85 -13.91
CA GLY A 226 47.08 27.46 -12.86
C GLY A 226 48.57 27.39 -13.10
N ALA A 227 49.10 26.23 -13.50
CA ALA A 227 50.52 26.06 -13.84
C ALA A 227 50.94 26.96 -15.01
N ILE A 228 50.09 27.08 -16.05
CA ILE A 228 50.34 28.01 -17.17
C ILE A 228 50.42 29.46 -16.68
N ALA A 229 49.52 29.86 -15.79
CA ALA A 229 49.49 31.22 -15.22
C ALA A 229 50.73 31.54 -14.34
N GLU A 230 51.32 30.54 -13.72
CA GLU A 230 52.59 30.62 -12.93
C GLU A 230 53.85 30.57 -13.85
N GLY A 231 53.65 30.42 -15.17
CA GLY A 231 54.76 30.35 -16.16
C GLY A 231 55.32 28.94 -16.36
N ASP A 232 54.78 27.91 -15.73
CA ASP A 232 55.19 26.50 -15.94
C ASP A 232 54.56 25.95 -17.22
N LEU A 233 55.26 26.13 -18.35
CA LEU A 233 54.89 25.63 -19.66
C LEU A 233 55.41 24.20 -19.93
N THR A 234 56.06 23.55 -18.95
CA THR A 234 56.64 22.21 -19.11
C THR A 234 55.62 21.10 -18.89
N ARG A 235 54.55 21.38 -18.19
CA ARG A 235 53.51 20.39 -17.88
C ARG A 235 52.81 19.89 -19.14
N THR A 236 52.49 18.59 -19.09
CA THR A 236 51.67 17.92 -20.11
C THR A 236 50.41 17.34 -19.47
N ILE A 237 49.31 17.32 -20.20
CA ILE A 237 48.05 16.71 -19.76
C ILE A 237 47.62 15.65 -20.76
N HIS A 238 47.17 14.52 -20.25
CA HIS A 238 46.64 13.42 -21.06
C HIS A 238 45.15 13.58 -21.29
N ILE A 239 44.71 13.72 -22.53
CA ILE A 239 43.30 13.91 -22.90
C ILE A 239 42.73 12.56 -23.33
N ALA A 240 41.97 11.90 -22.43
CA ALA A 240 41.32 10.62 -22.72
C ALA A 240 39.83 10.80 -23.09
N GLN A 241 39.23 11.96 -22.77
CA GLN A 241 37.80 12.24 -22.93
C GLN A 241 37.53 12.86 -24.31
N LYS A 242 36.35 12.49 -24.87
CA LYS A 242 35.81 13.05 -26.12
C LYS A 242 34.57 13.92 -25.91
N ASP A 243 34.29 14.28 -24.65
CA ASP A 243 33.18 15.15 -24.26
C ASP A 243 33.66 16.61 -24.09
N GLU A 244 32.80 17.46 -23.51
CA GLU A 244 33.08 18.89 -23.28
C GLU A 244 34.31 19.12 -22.40
N THR A 245 34.63 18.18 -21.49
CA THR A 245 35.84 18.27 -20.66
C THR A 245 37.11 18.01 -21.48
N GLY A 246 37.06 17.07 -22.44
CA GLY A 246 38.13 16.82 -23.38
C GLY A 246 38.41 18.01 -24.31
N VAL A 247 37.35 18.65 -24.80
CA VAL A 247 37.47 19.87 -25.62
C VAL A 247 38.13 21.01 -24.83
N LEU A 248 37.74 21.19 -23.55
CA LEU A 248 38.38 22.19 -22.69
C LEU A 248 39.84 21.92 -22.46
N LEU A 249 40.23 20.69 -22.17
CA LEU A 249 41.63 20.30 -21.96
C LEU A 249 42.46 20.50 -23.23
N GLN A 250 41.87 20.20 -24.40
CA GLN A 250 42.54 20.43 -25.70
C GLN A 250 42.79 21.91 -25.97
N ALA A 251 41.79 22.77 -25.70
CA ALA A 251 41.94 24.22 -25.86
C ALA A 251 43.01 24.80 -24.93
N LEU A 252 43.11 24.31 -23.68
CA LEU A 252 44.15 24.68 -22.74
C LEU A 252 45.55 24.24 -23.22
N MET A 253 45.67 23.05 -23.81
CA MET A 253 46.91 22.54 -24.38
C MET A 253 47.36 23.39 -25.58
N GLU A 254 46.42 23.74 -26.47
CA GLU A 254 46.72 24.64 -27.60
C GLU A 254 47.16 26.01 -27.11
N MET A 255 46.48 26.59 -26.10
CA MET A 255 46.90 27.85 -25.47
C MET A 255 48.34 27.77 -24.96
N LYS A 256 48.68 26.73 -24.18
CA LYS A 256 50.03 26.49 -23.66
C LYS A 256 51.06 26.42 -24.82
N ASN A 257 50.75 25.66 -25.87
CA ASN A 257 51.68 25.50 -27.00
C ASN A 257 51.92 26.81 -27.76
N ARG A 258 50.90 27.67 -27.91
CA ARG A 258 51.04 29.00 -28.49
C ARG A 258 51.90 29.91 -27.63
N LEU A 259 51.68 29.90 -26.28
CA LEU A 259 52.51 30.65 -25.35
C LEU A 259 53.98 30.21 -25.41
N LEU A 260 54.22 28.89 -25.46
CA LEU A 260 55.58 28.34 -25.61
C LEU A 260 56.25 28.82 -26.86
N ALA A 261 55.56 28.85 -28.02
CA ALA A 261 56.05 29.34 -29.26
C ALA A 261 56.45 30.84 -29.21
N ILE A 262 55.58 31.67 -28.57
CA ILE A 262 55.82 33.09 -28.33
C ILE A 262 57.11 33.29 -27.49
N VAL A 263 57.23 32.56 -26.37
CA VAL A 263 58.41 32.63 -25.49
C VAL A 263 59.68 32.24 -26.23
N GLN A 264 59.62 31.18 -27.05
CA GLN A 264 60.77 30.76 -27.85
C GLN A 264 61.18 31.82 -28.95
N GLU A 265 60.18 32.45 -29.56
CA GLU A 265 60.42 33.49 -30.57
C GLU A 265 61.07 34.74 -29.92
N VAL A 266 60.57 35.15 -28.76
CA VAL A 266 61.14 36.25 -27.93
C VAL A 266 62.53 35.92 -27.47
N GLN A 267 62.82 34.69 -27.07
CA GLN A 267 64.17 34.26 -26.67
C GLN A 267 65.11 34.26 -27.82
N ASN A 268 64.74 33.68 -28.96
CA ASN A 268 65.57 33.72 -30.20
C ASN A 268 65.79 35.15 -30.67
N GLY A 269 64.81 36.03 -30.63
CA GLY A 269 64.91 37.43 -30.94
C GLY A 269 65.90 38.17 -30.00
N SER A 270 65.84 37.89 -28.70
CA SER A 270 66.75 38.44 -27.71
C SER A 270 68.19 37.96 -27.93
N GLU A 271 68.41 36.69 -28.25
CA GLU A 271 69.69 36.13 -28.57
C GLU A 271 70.29 36.77 -29.83
N ASN A 272 69.50 36.97 -30.89
CA ASN A 272 69.94 37.65 -32.15
C ASN A 272 70.29 39.09 -31.88
N ILE A 273 69.51 39.85 -31.05
CA ILE A 273 69.84 41.22 -30.64
C ILE A 273 71.17 41.25 -29.88
N SER A 274 71.31 40.34 -28.88
CA SER A 274 72.53 40.23 -28.08
C SER A 274 73.80 39.96 -29.00
N SER A 275 73.64 39.03 -29.98
CA SER A 275 74.68 38.68 -30.90
C SER A 275 75.05 39.87 -31.83
N ALA A 276 74.03 40.59 -32.33
CA ALA A 276 74.24 41.78 -33.16
C ALA A 276 74.96 42.93 -32.34
N ALA A 277 74.51 43.12 -31.08
CA ALA A 277 75.17 44.08 -30.20
C ALA A 277 76.60 43.73 -29.90
N ALA A 278 76.90 42.45 -29.67
CA ALA A 278 78.30 41.97 -29.52
C ALA A 278 79.19 42.21 -30.75
N GLN A 279 78.62 42.01 -31.94
CA GLN A 279 79.31 42.31 -33.19
C GLN A 279 79.59 43.81 -33.39
N ILE A 280 78.70 44.67 -33.03
CA ILE A 280 78.89 46.12 -33.05
C ILE A 280 80.04 46.54 -32.12
N VAL A 281 80.05 46.00 -30.89
CA VAL A 281 81.09 46.29 -29.91
C VAL A 281 82.49 45.77 -30.37
N ALA A 282 82.56 44.62 -31.04
CA ALA A 282 83.83 44.04 -31.57
C ALA A 282 84.34 44.68 -32.84
N GLY A 283 83.44 45.38 -33.59
CA GLY A 283 83.80 46.08 -34.84
C GLY A 283 84.21 47.56 -34.69
N ASN A 284 84.15 48.10 -33.48
CA ASN A 284 84.58 49.44 -33.14
C ASN A 284 85.95 49.41 -32.46
#